data_91e56d4775e1fc1e6f097fce2352b107
#
_entry.id   91e56d4775e1fc1e6f097fce2352b107
#
_cell.length_a   1.000
_cell.length_b   1.000
_cell.length_c   1.000
_cell.angle_alpha   90.00
_cell.angle_beta   90.00
_cell.angle_gamma   90.00
#
_symmetry.space_group_name_H-M   'P 1'
#
loop_
_entity.id
_entity.type
_entity.pdbx_description
1 polymer ?
#
loop_
_entity_poly.entity_id
_entity_poly.type
_entity_poly.pdbx_seq_one_letter_code
_entity_poly.pdbx_strand_id
1 'polypeptide(L)'
;MAVKDHSLDDKIIEAAKEEFMEHGFMKASLHKIVAKAGITTGALYTRYKNKDDLFCSLVKEAFAKIGNEFEPMEQMYMEAQKSRNAEQILEVIKKEESIYLNLMFEHYEECILFFCKSSGSSLERIINTLMAKKSAQTVEFLRSIAKNEIDFDGIELLMSQQFQYYREILERGYDKEKAVSCMETVEIYIEAGWRALFERIL
;
A
#
# COMPACT_ATOMS: atom_id res chain seq x y z
N MET A 1 23.83 28.10 -16.41
CA MET A 1 23.01 27.04 -15.85
C MET A 1 21.63 27.62 -15.62
N ALA A 2 20.59 27.11 -16.29
CA ALA A 2 19.22 27.56 -16.03
C ALA A 2 18.82 27.10 -14.63
N VAL A 3 18.39 28.04 -13.79
CA VAL A 3 17.80 27.72 -12.47
C VAL A 3 16.55 26.90 -12.73
N LYS A 4 16.45 25.71 -12.17
CA LYS A 4 15.28 24.85 -12.28
C LYS A 4 14.10 25.61 -11.64
N ASP A 5 13.11 25.98 -12.43
CA ASP A 5 11.94 26.72 -11.94
C ASP A 5 11.02 25.74 -11.19
N HIS A 6 11.18 25.69 -9.86
CA HIS A 6 10.39 24.81 -8.98
C HIS A 6 8.89 25.11 -9.06
N SER A 7 8.49 26.36 -9.37
CA SER A 7 7.08 26.73 -9.51
C SER A 7 6.38 26.01 -10.67
N LEU A 8 7.15 25.57 -11.66
CA LEU A 8 6.63 24.84 -12.81
C LEU A 8 6.47 23.34 -12.49
N ASP A 9 7.37 22.80 -11.68
CA ASP A 9 7.29 21.42 -11.22
C ASP A 9 6.04 21.23 -10.36
N ASP A 10 5.73 22.17 -9.45
CA ASP A 10 4.52 22.14 -8.61
C ASP A 10 3.23 22.15 -9.45
N LYS A 11 3.17 23.02 -10.51
CA LYS A 11 2.01 23.05 -11.42
C LYS A 11 1.80 21.75 -12.18
N ILE A 12 2.90 21.09 -12.58
CA ILE A 12 2.82 19.79 -13.25
C ILE A 12 2.28 18.73 -12.28
N ILE A 13 2.81 18.68 -11.06
CA ILE A 13 2.40 17.72 -10.03
C ILE A 13 0.92 17.89 -9.69
N GLU A 14 0.46 19.13 -9.46
CA GLU A 14 -0.95 19.41 -9.15
C GLU A 14 -1.87 18.98 -10.30
N ALA A 15 -1.57 19.41 -11.55
CA ALA A 15 -2.36 19.03 -12.72
C ALA A 15 -2.36 17.51 -12.98
N ALA A 16 -1.22 16.85 -12.74
CA ALA A 16 -1.09 15.39 -12.87
C ALA A 16 -1.90 14.67 -11.79
N LYS A 17 -1.80 15.13 -10.54
CA LYS A 17 -2.54 14.55 -9.42
C LYS A 17 -4.04 14.57 -9.67
N GLU A 18 -4.60 15.70 -10.09
CA GLU A 18 -6.02 15.82 -10.41
C GLU A 18 -6.43 14.90 -11.57
N GLU A 19 -5.68 14.89 -12.68
CA GLU A 19 -6.02 14.06 -13.84
C GLU A 19 -5.96 12.56 -13.50
N PHE A 20 -4.95 12.13 -12.74
CA PHE A 20 -4.83 10.72 -12.32
C PHE A 20 -5.85 10.33 -11.25
N MET A 21 -6.19 11.21 -10.32
CA MET A 21 -7.23 10.97 -9.33
C MET A 21 -8.60 10.78 -10.00
N GLU A 22 -8.92 11.59 -10.99
CA GLU A 22 -10.21 11.50 -11.70
C GLU A 22 -10.29 10.27 -12.60
N HIS A 23 -9.26 10.04 -13.43
CA HIS A 23 -9.34 9.08 -14.54
C HIS A 23 -8.55 7.78 -14.32
N GLY A 24 -7.70 7.71 -13.29
CA GLY A 24 -6.76 6.62 -13.07
C GLY A 24 -5.62 6.61 -14.11
N PHE A 25 -4.60 5.79 -13.85
CA PHE A 25 -3.41 5.75 -14.72
C PHE A 25 -3.77 5.44 -16.18
N MET A 26 -4.57 4.42 -16.44
CA MET A 26 -4.82 3.99 -17.83
C MET A 26 -5.48 5.08 -18.68
N LYS A 27 -6.51 5.75 -18.15
CA LYS A 27 -7.33 6.70 -18.90
C LYS A 27 -6.85 8.15 -18.84
N ALA A 28 -5.95 8.50 -17.92
CA ALA A 28 -5.41 9.85 -17.79
C ALA A 28 -4.65 10.29 -19.04
N SER A 29 -4.77 11.58 -19.39
CA SER A 29 -4.23 12.20 -20.61
C SER A 29 -3.09 13.16 -20.29
N LEU A 30 -1.88 12.90 -20.78
CA LEU A 30 -0.76 13.84 -20.67
C LEU A 30 -1.06 15.17 -21.36
N HIS A 31 -1.88 15.19 -22.43
CA HIS A 31 -2.28 16.44 -23.08
C HIS A 31 -3.13 17.34 -22.16
N LYS A 32 -4.05 16.74 -21.39
CA LYS A 32 -4.83 17.49 -20.40
C LYS A 32 -3.95 18.04 -19.28
N ILE A 33 -3.01 17.23 -18.79
CA ILE A 33 -2.03 17.63 -17.76
C ILE A 33 -1.21 18.83 -18.25
N VAL A 34 -0.64 18.73 -19.45
CA VAL A 34 0.17 19.79 -20.07
C VAL A 34 -0.64 21.08 -20.25
N ALA A 35 -1.88 20.97 -20.76
CA ALA A 35 -2.77 22.12 -20.95
C ALA A 35 -3.11 22.79 -19.60
N LYS A 36 -3.44 22.01 -18.58
CA LYS A 36 -3.78 22.50 -17.24
C LYS A 36 -2.60 23.16 -16.55
N ALA A 37 -1.41 22.56 -16.64
CA ALA A 37 -0.17 23.10 -16.07
C ALA A 37 0.33 24.36 -16.83
N GLY A 38 -0.23 24.68 -18.01
CA GLY A 38 0.18 25.82 -18.83
C GLY A 38 1.59 25.65 -19.42
N ILE A 39 1.98 24.42 -19.77
CA ILE A 39 3.30 24.09 -20.29
C ILE A 39 3.21 23.45 -21.70
N THR A 40 4.36 23.24 -22.33
CA THR A 40 4.44 22.45 -23.57
C THR A 40 4.70 20.98 -23.28
N THR A 41 4.31 20.09 -24.20
CA THR A 41 4.61 18.67 -24.11
C THR A 41 6.13 18.42 -24.03
N GLY A 42 6.93 19.18 -24.76
CA GLY A 42 8.40 19.13 -24.66
C GLY A 42 8.92 19.45 -23.27
N ALA A 43 8.35 20.46 -22.59
CA ALA A 43 8.72 20.83 -21.24
C ALA A 43 8.38 19.71 -20.22
N LEU A 44 7.30 18.97 -20.43
CA LEU A 44 6.96 17.78 -19.62
C LEU A 44 8.01 16.68 -19.80
N TYR A 45 8.33 16.31 -21.05
CA TYR A 45 9.28 15.23 -21.33
C TYR A 45 10.74 15.56 -21.00
N THR A 46 11.10 16.82 -20.75
CA THR A 46 12.41 17.15 -20.16
C THR A 46 12.53 16.79 -18.68
N ARG A 47 11.39 16.57 -17.99
CA ARG A 47 11.31 16.27 -16.54
C ARG A 47 10.96 14.81 -16.27
N TYR A 48 10.04 14.27 -17.04
CA TYR A 48 9.51 12.92 -16.88
C TYR A 48 9.66 12.15 -18.19
N LYS A 49 10.23 10.94 -18.11
CA LYS A 49 10.51 10.09 -19.28
C LYS A 49 9.24 9.66 -20.03
N ASN A 50 8.18 9.43 -19.28
CA ASN A 50 6.89 8.96 -19.78
C ASN A 50 5.79 9.19 -18.72
N LYS A 51 4.56 8.76 -19.05
CA LYS A 51 3.38 8.85 -18.16
C LYS A 51 3.59 8.11 -16.85
N ASP A 52 4.24 6.94 -16.90
CA ASP A 52 4.50 6.10 -15.74
C ASP A 52 5.50 6.76 -14.77
N ASP A 53 6.56 7.39 -15.28
CA ASP A 53 7.54 8.13 -14.48
C ASP A 53 6.89 9.33 -13.76
N LEU A 54 6.02 10.07 -14.46
CA LEU A 54 5.23 11.14 -13.84
C LEU A 54 4.29 10.60 -12.75
N PHE A 55 3.59 9.50 -13.04
CA PHE A 55 2.66 8.90 -12.08
C PHE A 55 3.38 8.40 -10.83
N CYS A 56 4.48 7.69 -11.00
CA CYS A 56 5.31 7.19 -9.89
C CYS A 56 5.87 8.34 -9.02
N SER A 57 6.18 9.48 -9.63
CA SER A 57 6.70 10.64 -8.89
C SER A 57 5.70 11.20 -7.88
N LEU A 58 4.38 11.07 -8.12
CA LEU A 58 3.34 11.56 -7.24
C LEU A 58 3.29 10.84 -5.89
N VAL A 59 3.68 9.57 -5.86
CA VAL A 59 3.59 8.74 -4.65
C VAL A 59 4.95 8.47 -4.00
N LYS A 60 6.05 8.78 -4.69
CA LYS A 60 7.41 8.39 -4.29
C LYS A 60 7.80 8.85 -2.88
N GLU A 61 7.56 10.13 -2.56
CA GLU A 61 7.95 10.69 -1.27
C GLU A 61 7.10 10.14 -0.13
N ALA A 62 5.79 10.02 -0.34
CA ALA A 62 4.87 9.45 0.64
C ALA A 62 5.25 8.01 0.97
N PHE A 63 5.49 7.19 -0.06
CA PHE A 63 5.86 5.79 0.16
C PHE A 63 7.26 5.59 0.72
N ALA A 64 8.20 6.50 0.49
CA ALA A 64 9.49 6.48 1.18
C ALA A 64 9.32 6.74 2.68
N LYS A 65 8.46 7.69 3.07
CA LYS A 65 8.14 7.96 4.49
C LYS A 65 7.42 6.78 5.13
N ILE A 66 6.39 6.27 4.48
CA ILE A 66 5.65 5.07 4.92
C ILE A 66 6.63 3.91 5.15
N GLY A 67 7.52 3.64 4.20
CA GLY A 67 8.52 2.56 4.33
C GLY A 67 9.43 2.71 5.56
N ASN A 68 9.88 3.92 5.85
CA ASN A 68 10.70 4.19 7.03
C ASN A 68 9.96 3.94 8.35
N GLU A 69 8.66 4.23 8.41
CA GLU A 69 7.83 3.95 9.59
C GLU A 69 7.57 2.44 9.80
N PHE A 70 7.67 1.65 8.72
CA PHE A 70 7.51 0.19 8.80
C PHE A 70 8.80 -0.56 9.15
N GLU A 71 9.98 0.01 8.99
CA GLU A 71 11.25 -0.67 9.29
C GLU A 71 11.34 -1.19 10.73
N PRO A 72 10.95 -0.44 11.78
CA PRO A 72 10.90 -0.96 13.15
C PRO A 72 9.89 -2.10 13.34
N MET A 73 8.77 -2.07 12.62
CA MET A 73 7.75 -3.11 12.69
C MET A 73 8.24 -4.44 12.11
N GLU A 74 9.00 -4.40 11.03
CA GLU A 74 9.60 -5.58 10.44
C GLU A 74 10.53 -6.30 11.43
N GLN A 75 11.31 -5.55 12.19
CA GLN A 75 12.15 -6.09 13.27
C GLN A 75 11.31 -6.72 14.40
N MET A 76 10.27 -6.04 14.87
CA MET A 76 9.36 -6.57 15.89
C MET A 76 8.67 -7.86 15.43
N TYR A 77 8.27 -7.92 14.16
CA TYR A 77 7.67 -9.10 13.57
C TYR A 77 8.65 -10.27 13.52
N MET A 78 9.89 -10.04 13.12
CA MET A 78 10.94 -11.06 13.12
C MET A 78 11.25 -11.59 14.54
N GLU A 79 11.24 -10.72 15.55
CA GLU A 79 11.44 -11.13 16.95
C GLU A 79 10.27 -11.96 17.48
N ALA A 80 9.02 -11.53 17.19
CA ALA A 80 7.82 -12.27 17.53
C ALA A 80 7.79 -13.66 16.86
N GLN A 81 8.20 -13.76 15.62
CA GLN A 81 8.34 -15.02 14.91
C GLN A 81 9.36 -15.96 15.59
N LYS A 82 10.52 -15.43 16.02
CA LYS A 82 11.54 -16.22 16.73
C LYS A 82 11.03 -16.77 18.06
N SER A 83 10.18 -16.04 18.77
CA SER A 83 9.57 -16.48 20.02
C SER A 83 8.63 -17.67 19.86
N ARG A 84 8.08 -17.89 18.67
CA ARG A 84 7.03 -18.88 18.36
C ARG A 84 5.79 -18.74 19.27
N ASN A 85 5.56 -17.54 19.78
CA ASN A 85 4.42 -17.22 20.65
C ASN A 85 3.30 -16.57 19.83
N ALA A 86 2.18 -17.27 19.68
CA ALA A 86 1.04 -16.80 18.91
C ALA A 86 0.51 -15.44 19.40
N GLU A 87 0.43 -15.21 20.71
CA GLU A 87 -0.03 -13.95 21.28
C GLU A 87 0.86 -12.77 20.87
N GLN A 88 2.19 -12.94 20.97
CA GLN A 88 3.14 -11.90 20.57
C GLN A 88 3.06 -11.60 19.07
N ILE A 89 2.84 -12.62 18.24
CA ILE A 89 2.66 -12.43 16.79
C ILE A 89 1.38 -11.64 16.50
N LEU A 90 0.27 -12.00 17.17
CA LEU A 90 -1.01 -11.28 17.02
C LEU A 90 -0.93 -9.83 17.49
N GLU A 91 -0.23 -9.55 18.59
CA GLU A 91 0.01 -8.17 19.06
C GLU A 91 0.78 -7.34 18.04
N VAL A 92 1.80 -7.91 17.40
CA VAL A 92 2.56 -7.20 16.36
C VAL A 92 1.71 -6.94 15.13
N ILE A 93 0.91 -7.91 14.68
CA ILE A 93 -0.02 -7.75 13.54
C ILE A 93 -1.00 -6.60 13.83
N LYS A 94 -1.62 -6.60 15.00
CA LYS A 94 -2.57 -5.55 15.41
C LYS A 94 -1.93 -4.16 15.44
N LYS A 95 -0.70 -4.05 15.94
CA LYS A 95 0.04 -2.81 15.95
C LYS A 95 0.39 -2.34 14.53
N GLU A 96 0.78 -3.25 13.66
CA GLU A 96 1.05 -2.97 12.23
C GLU A 96 -0.20 -2.40 11.56
N GLU A 97 -1.38 -2.98 11.77
CA GLU A 97 -2.65 -2.53 11.20
C GLU A 97 -3.02 -1.11 11.63
N SER A 98 -2.85 -0.78 12.91
CA SER A 98 -3.10 0.57 13.43
C SER A 98 -2.16 1.62 12.80
N ILE A 99 -0.87 1.29 12.63
CA ILE A 99 0.10 2.17 11.96
C ILE A 99 -0.27 2.35 10.49
N TYR A 100 -0.65 1.28 9.80
CA TYR A 100 -1.10 1.31 8.41
C TYR A 100 -2.26 2.27 8.21
N LEU A 101 -3.28 2.18 9.05
CA LEU A 101 -4.44 3.05 8.96
C LEU A 101 -4.07 4.52 9.17
N ASN A 102 -3.24 4.81 10.17
CA ASN A 102 -2.79 6.17 10.43
C ASN A 102 -2.03 6.76 9.24
N LEU A 103 -1.04 6.05 8.72
CA LEU A 103 -0.24 6.48 7.57
C LEU A 103 -1.07 6.63 6.29
N MET A 104 -2.06 5.75 6.09
CA MET A 104 -2.97 5.83 4.96
C MET A 104 -3.78 7.14 4.98
N PHE A 105 -4.22 7.61 6.15
CA PHE A 105 -4.95 8.88 6.26
C PHE A 105 -4.02 10.11 6.30
N GLU A 106 -2.77 9.97 6.70
CA GLU A 106 -1.76 11.03 6.58
C GLU A 106 -1.35 11.27 5.12
N HIS A 107 -1.38 10.21 4.30
CA HIS A 107 -1.03 10.22 2.88
C HIS A 107 -2.20 9.76 2.01
N TYR A 108 -3.40 10.27 2.29
CA TYR A 108 -4.66 9.75 1.76
C TYR A 108 -4.72 9.74 0.23
N GLU A 109 -4.37 10.88 -0.41
CA GLU A 109 -4.43 10.99 -1.87
C GLU A 109 -3.38 10.11 -2.57
N GLU A 110 -2.17 10.03 -2.02
CA GLU A 110 -1.12 9.16 -2.52
C GLU A 110 -1.51 7.68 -2.38
N CYS A 111 -2.18 7.32 -1.28
CA CYS A 111 -2.72 5.98 -1.10
C CYS A 111 -3.85 5.67 -2.08
N ILE A 112 -4.75 6.61 -2.40
CA ILE A 112 -5.75 6.44 -3.46
C ILE A 112 -5.06 6.22 -4.82
N LEU A 113 -4.08 7.05 -5.17
CA LEU A 113 -3.34 6.87 -6.42
C LEU A 113 -2.70 5.48 -6.49
N PHE A 114 -2.07 5.06 -5.41
CA PHE A 114 -1.36 3.79 -5.33
C PHE A 114 -2.30 2.59 -5.38
N PHE A 115 -3.28 2.51 -4.50
CA PHE A 115 -4.13 1.33 -4.36
C PHE A 115 -5.30 1.27 -5.36
N CYS A 116 -5.87 2.44 -5.73
CA CYS A 116 -7.12 2.49 -6.48
C CYS A 116 -6.95 2.97 -7.93
N LYS A 117 -5.87 3.72 -8.24
CA LYS A 117 -5.70 4.41 -9.53
C LYS A 117 -4.50 3.91 -10.34
N SER A 118 -3.72 2.95 -9.84
CA SER A 118 -2.44 2.51 -10.43
C SER A 118 -2.57 1.46 -11.54
N SER A 119 -3.76 0.96 -11.84
CA SER A 119 -3.95 -0.11 -12.82
C SER A 119 -3.32 0.19 -14.17
N GLY A 120 -2.50 -0.72 -14.67
CA GLY A 120 -1.70 -0.60 -15.90
C GLY A 120 -0.35 0.10 -15.73
N SER A 121 -0.03 0.63 -14.55
CA SER A 121 1.27 1.27 -14.26
C SER A 121 2.32 0.28 -13.74
N SER A 122 3.57 0.76 -13.61
CA SER A 122 4.62 0.00 -12.91
C SER A 122 4.32 -0.17 -11.42
N LEU A 123 3.59 0.76 -10.79
CA LEU A 123 3.18 0.66 -9.39
C LEU A 123 2.28 -0.54 -9.13
N GLU A 124 1.34 -0.86 -10.04
CA GLU A 124 0.52 -2.07 -9.91
C GLU A 124 1.38 -3.33 -9.81
N ARG A 125 2.42 -3.43 -10.65
CA ARG A 125 3.35 -4.57 -10.58
C ARG A 125 4.15 -4.61 -9.28
N ILE A 126 4.58 -3.44 -8.79
CA ILE A 126 5.30 -3.33 -7.52
C ILE A 126 4.40 -3.79 -6.37
N ILE A 127 3.14 -3.33 -6.32
CA ILE A 127 2.16 -3.74 -5.31
C ILE A 127 2.02 -5.27 -5.33
N ASN A 128 1.72 -5.85 -6.48
CA ASN A 128 1.52 -7.29 -6.62
C ASN A 128 2.77 -8.08 -6.17
N THR A 129 3.96 -7.60 -6.51
CA THR A 129 5.22 -8.23 -6.09
C THR A 129 5.43 -8.15 -4.57
N LEU A 130 5.16 -6.99 -3.95
CA LEU A 130 5.27 -6.82 -2.50
C LEU A 130 4.27 -7.71 -1.76
N MET A 131 3.03 -7.79 -2.25
CA MET A 131 1.99 -8.64 -1.67
C MET A 131 2.37 -10.12 -1.75
N ALA A 132 2.81 -10.58 -2.91
CA ALA A 132 3.25 -11.96 -3.11
C ALA A 132 4.45 -12.30 -2.20
N LYS A 133 5.41 -11.38 -2.05
CA LYS A 133 6.56 -11.55 -1.15
C LYS A 133 6.12 -11.68 0.31
N LYS A 134 5.22 -10.79 0.78
CA LYS A 134 4.71 -10.82 2.16
C LYS A 134 3.94 -12.12 2.44
N SER A 135 3.10 -12.56 1.50
CA SER A 135 2.38 -13.83 1.58
C SER A 135 3.34 -15.02 1.69
N ALA A 136 4.33 -15.10 0.81
CA ALA A 136 5.34 -16.18 0.81
C ALA A 136 6.13 -16.22 2.12
N GLN A 137 6.56 -15.08 2.65
CA GLN A 137 7.27 -15.00 3.95
C GLN A 137 6.40 -15.51 5.11
N THR A 138 5.11 -15.15 5.13
CA THR A 138 4.17 -15.64 6.15
C THR A 138 3.98 -17.16 6.06
N VAL A 139 3.79 -17.68 4.86
CA VAL A 139 3.65 -19.14 4.64
C VAL A 139 4.92 -19.89 5.05
N GLU A 140 6.09 -19.39 4.67
CA GLU A 140 7.37 -19.99 5.06
C GLU A 140 7.54 -20.02 6.57
N PHE A 141 7.22 -18.92 7.25
CA PHE A 141 7.22 -18.87 8.70
C PHE A 141 6.27 -19.91 9.31
N LEU A 142 5.01 -19.95 8.89
CA LEU A 142 4.02 -20.90 9.42
C LEU A 142 4.45 -22.34 9.18
N ARG A 143 5.01 -22.67 8.04
CA ARG A 143 5.59 -24.00 7.76
C ARG A 143 6.72 -24.36 8.74
N SER A 144 7.53 -23.37 9.12
CA SER A 144 8.66 -23.60 10.04
C SER A 144 8.26 -23.93 11.48
N ILE A 145 7.04 -23.56 11.89
CA ILE A 145 6.52 -23.77 13.24
C ILE A 145 5.44 -24.83 13.32
N ALA A 146 4.86 -25.23 12.18
CA ALA A 146 3.75 -26.17 12.13
C ALA A 146 4.17 -27.57 12.58
N LYS A 147 3.42 -28.15 13.52
CA LYS A 147 3.53 -29.54 13.96
C LYS A 147 2.50 -30.44 13.28
N ASN A 148 1.40 -29.84 12.81
CA ASN A 148 0.32 -30.53 12.14
C ASN A 148 0.21 -30.10 10.68
N GLU A 149 -0.29 -30.98 9.83
CA GLU A 149 -0.55 -30.65 8.43
C GLU A 149 -1.68 -29.63 8.32
N ILE A 150 -1.44 -28.59 7.52
CA ILE A 150 -2.41 -27.60 7.10
C ILE A 150 -2.19 -27.33 5.61
N ASP A 151 -3.27 -26.98 4.90
CA ASP A 151 -3.18 -26.54 3.52
C ASP A 151 -2.69 -25.09 3.47
N PHE A 152 -1.42 -24.90 3.09
CA PHE A 152 -0.79 -23.59 3.00
C PHE A 152 -1.30 -22.75 1.81
N ASP A 153 -1.88 -23.35 0.78
CA ASP A 153 -2.54 -22.60 -0.30
C ASP A 153 -3.75 -21.83 0.25
N GLY A 154 -4.44 -22.40 1.24
CA GLY A 154 -5.50 -21.70 1.99
C GLY A 154 -4.99 -20.47 2.74
N ILE A 155 -3.78 -20.52 3.32
CA ILE A 155 -3.15 -19.36 3.95
C ILE A 155 -2.82 -18.27 2.92
N GLU A 156 -2.29 -18.64 1.75
CA GLU A 156 -2.02 -17.68 0.66
C GLU A 156 -3.28 -16.95 0.22
N LEU A 157 -4.41 -17.67 0.10
CA LEU A 157 -5.71 -17.07 -0.22
C LEU A 157 -6.16 -16.06 0.86
N LEU A 158 -6.02 -16.39 2.14
CA LEU A 158 -6.33 -15.46 3.24
C LEU A 158 -5.46 -14.21 3.19
N MET A 159 -4.14 -14.37 3.00
CA MET A 159 -3.20 -13.26 2.91
C MET A 159 -3.50 -12.33 1.72
N SER A 160 -3.95 -12.89 0.58
CA SER A 160 -4.29 -12.09 -0.60
C SER A 160 -5.47 -11.15 -0.38
N GLN A 161 -6.36 -11.45 0.59
CA GLN A 161 -7.53 -10.63 0.90
C GLN A 161 -7.22 -9.48 1.87
N GLN A 162 -6.13 -9.55 2.63
CA GLN A 162 -5.85 -8.57 3.69
C GLN A 162 -5.75 -7.13 3.17
N PHE A 163 -5.15 -6.92 2.00
CA PHE A 163 -5.01 -5.60 1.40
C PHE A 163 -6.29 -5.06 0.75
N GLN A 164 -7.25 -5.93 0.45
CA GLN A 164 -8.52 -5.51 -0.13
C GLN A 164 -9.33 -4.65 0.86
N TYR A 165 -9.20 -4.85 2.17
CA TYR A 165 -9.89 -4.02 3.17
C TYR A 165 -9.46 -2.55 3.07
N TYR A 166 -8.17 -2.27 2.96
CA TYR A 166 -7.66 -0.90 2.83
C TYR A 166 -8.09 -0.25 1.52
N ARG A 167 -8.06 -1.01 0.43
CA ARG A 167 -8.54 -0.55 -0.86
C ARG A 167 -10.03 -0.21 -0.82
N GLU A 168 -10.85 -1.08 -0.25
CA GLU A 168 -12.29 -0.85 -0.08
C GLU A 168 -12.60 0.40 0.76
N ILE A 169 -11.85 0.64 1.83
CA ILE A 169 -11.97 1.86 2.65
C ILE A 169 -11.74 3.11 1.79
N LEU A 170 -10.66 3.12 1.00
CA LEU A 170 -10.32 4.23 0.12
C LEU A 170 -11.36 4.41 -1.01
N GLU A 171 -11.79 3.33 -1.66
CA GLU A 171 -12.77 3.37 -2.76
C GLU A 171 -14.15 3.85 -2.29
N ARG A 172 -14.53 3.53 -1.06
CA ARG A 172 -15.78 4.01 -0.43
C ARG A 172 -15.69 5.43 0.11
N GLY A 173 -14.50 6.02 0.13
CA GLY A 173 -14.29 7.37 0.61
C GLY A 173 -14.62 7.54 2.11
N TYR A 174 -14.38 6.51 2.93
CA TYR A 174 -14.59 6.60 4.37
C TYR A 174 -13.61 7.62 4.97
N ASP A 175 -14.09 8.40 5.94
CA ASP A 175 -13.22 9.17 6.79
C ASP A 175 -12.46 8.27 7.79
N LYS A 176 -11.50 8.86 8.49
CA LYS A 176 -10.64 8.11 9.42
C LYS A 176 -11.44 7.44 10.55
N GLU A 177 -12.43 8.12 11.10
CA GLU A 177 -13.24 7.60 12.20
C GLU A 177 -14.04 6.38 11.76
N LYS A 178 -14.69 6.48 10.59
CA LYS A 178 -15.44 5.36 10.01
C LYS A 178 -14.52 4.21 9.62
N ALA A 179 -13.35 4.49 9.06
CA ALA A 179 -12.36 3.48 8.70
C ALA A 179 -11.87 2.70 9.93
N VAL A 180 -11.51 3.40 11.01
CA VAL A 180 -11.11 2.78 12.28
C VAL A 180 -12.21 1.87 12.80
N SER A 181 -13.44 2.36 12.91
CA SER A 181 -14.59 1.56 13.38
C SER A 181 -14.86 0.33 12.52
N CYS A 182 -14.67 0.42 11.20
CA CYS A 182 -14.80 -0.73 10.30
C CYS A 182 -13.68 -1.75 10.52
N MET A 183 -12.43 -1.26 10.66
CA MET A 183 -11.28 -2.13 10.86
C MET A 183 -11.30 -2.83 12.22
N GLU A 184 -11.78 -2.19 13.28
CA GLU A 184 -12.02 -2.86 14.58
C GLU A 184 -12.90 -4.12 14.43
N THR A 185 -13.94 -4.05 13.59
CA THR A 185 -14.79 -5.22 13.31
C THR A 185 -14.04 -6.28 12.50
N VAL A 186 -13.25 -5.87 11.52
CA VAL A 186 -12.43 -6.77 10.68
C VAL A 186 -11.35 -7.43 11.53
N GLU A 187 -10.70 -6.68 12.42
CA GLU A 187 -9.66 -7.17 13.34
C GLU A 187 -10.19 -8.29 14.26
N ILE A 188 -11.39 -8.13 14.83
CA ILE A 188 -12.01 -9.16 15.66
C ILE A 188 -12.13 -10.49 14.88
N TYR A 189 -12.54 -10.42 13.62
CA TYR A 189 -12.68 -11.59 12.76
C TYR A 189 -11.32 -12.21 12.40
N ILE A 190 -10.36 -11.37 12.01
CA ILE A 190 -9.00 -11.79 11.62
C ILE A 190 -8.27 -12.40 12.82
N GLU A 191 -8.32 -11.75 14.00
CA GLU A 191 -7.68 -12.25 15.22
C GLU A 191 -8.24 -13.62 15.63
N ALA A 192 -9.58 -13.76 15.65
CA ALA A 192 -10.21 -15.04 15.97
C ALA A 192 -9.81 -16.15 14.97
N GLY A 193 -9.73 -15.83 13.68
CA GLY A 193 -9.29 -16.77 12.65
C GLY A 193 -7.85 -17.20 12.82
N TRP A 194 -6.93 -16.25 13.04
CA TRP A 194 -5.52 -16.56 13.29
C TRP A 194 -5.32 -17.36 14.58
N ARG A 195 -6.04 -17.04 15.65
CA ARG A 195 -6.00 -17.81 16.90
C ARG A 195 -6.35 -19.27 16.65
N ALA A 196 -7.47 -19.53 15.99
CA ALA A 196 -7.89 -20.88 15.65
C ALA A 196 -6.89 -21.62 14.74
N LEU A 197 -6.25 -20.91 13.82
CA LEU A 197 -5.19 -21.47 12.98
C LEU A 197 -3.95 -21.82 13.79
N PHE A 198 -3.47 -20.94 14.68
CA PHE A 198 -2.33 -21.21 15.54
C PHE A 198 -2.57 -22.39 16.48
N GLU A 199 -3.74 -22.47 17.10
CA GLU A 199 -4.11 -23.63 17.95
C GLU A 199 -4.09 -24.95 17.18
N ARG A 200 -4.40 -24.91 15.87
CA ARG A 200 -4.35 -26.11 15.03
C ARG A 200 -2.95 -26.44 14.52
N ILE A 201 -2.11 -25.44 14.29
CA ILE A 201 -0.77 -25.60 13.70
C ILE A 201 0.27 -25.98 14.79
N LEU A 202 0.19 -25.39 15.97
CA LEU A 202 1.14 -25.57 17.08
C LEU A 202 0.79 -26.76 17.97
#